data_cc00fb9a9d6924fefdaf58f670ed203f
#
_entry.id   cc00fb9a9d6924fefdaf58f670ed203f
#
_cell.length_a   1.000
_cell.length_b   1.000
_cell.length_c   1.000
_cell.angle_alpha   90.00
_cell.angle_beta   90.00
_cell.angle_gamma   90.00
#
_symmetry.space_group_name_H-M   'P 1'
#
loop_
_entity.id
_entity.type
_entity.pdbx_description
1 polymer ?
#
loop_
_entity_poly.entity_id
_entity_poly.type
_entity_poly.pdbx_seq_one_letter_code
_entity_poly.pdbx_strand_id
1 'polypeptide(L)'
;MVTAILRAVAVAAAVCLSLAAHAHADPAKVLRVSSKDIASLDPQQGTDLRSTRVASAIFEGLYQFDYLAEPAKVVPNTAEAMPVITGGGKVWTIKLLRGIHFTDSPAFKGKPRELVAEDYVYSIKRSIDPNLLGGDPALTDLIEGARPVVDAARPGAKFDFDAPIAGLRAIDRYTLQIRLTSVDYTLLERLAGLSMTAVAREVVEAAGNDIKSQPVGTGPYMLKEWKRASRVVLEANPNYRGLQFPESTAPRQQALVQSMRGKTLPQIGRIEISIIEEPLPDLLAFSQGNLDYVGLAGDDLNRVLVGSELKPELARMGVVRMRYSAPTIIFTYFNMKDPVVGGYSQAQIALRRAIAMGFNVEESIRVLYGGEALPANQLLPPGVDGHDDSLPPKSIYDPAAARALLDRFGFKDLDGDGYRETPDGKPLTLVRGTLPESWFREFDALWKKNMDAIGIRMEVVQRTFGELLNMSRAGKLMMFNLAYRSLDPSGYEILQTLWSHSPVDGNPSQFANADYDRAYEQFLQTPAGPGRVTLARRMSDISQAYVPMQLSTFGIGNTLLYPWVEGYWPSQFGFSWKYLDIDLAKRKAAGK
;
A
#
# COMPACT_ATOMS: atom_id res chain seq x y z
N MET A 1 -16.23 10.16 -64.98
CA MET A 1 -16.09 8.87 -64.30
C MET A 1 -14.73 8.69 -63.66
N VAL A 2 -13.63 9.02 -64.31
CA VAL A 2 -12.26 8.86 -63.80
C VAL A 2 -11.98 9.73 -62.54
N THR A 3 -12.50 10.97 -62.49
CA THR A 3 -12.32 11.91 -61.34
C THR A 3 -13.10 11.50 -60.10
N ALA A 4 -14.19 10.76 -60.22
CA ALA A 4 -14.97 10.25 -59.10
C ALA A 4 -14.30 9.02 -58.46
N ILE A 5 -13.64 8.18 -59.26
CA ILE A 5 -12.90 7.00 -58.79
C ILE A 5 -11.62 7.42 -58.05
N LEU A 6 -10.90 8.44 -58.51
CA LEU A 6 -9.72 8.99 -57.86
C LEU A 6 -10.04 9.63 -56.48
N ARG A 7 -11.21 10.27 -56.36
CA ARG A 7 -11.66 10.81 -55.04
C ARG A 7 -12.09 9.72 -54.06
N ALA A 8 -12.72 8.64 -54.54
CA ALA A 8 -13.10 7.52 -53.70
C ALA A 8 -11.88 6.73 -53.21
N VAL A 9 -10.84 6.56 -54.00
CA VAL A 9 -9.58 5.91 -53.60
C VAL A 9 -8.78 6.77 -52.63
N ALA A 10 -8.76 8.11 -52.82
CA ALA A 10 -8.11 9.02 -51.87
C ALA A 10 -8.81 9.08 -50.50
N VAL A 11 -10.16 9.02 -50.48
CA VAL A 11 -10.92 8.96 -49.24
C VAL A 11 -10.76 7.60 -48.53
N ALA A 12 -10.72 6.50 -49.29
CA ALA A 12 -10.46 5.17 -48.71
C ALA A 12 -9.02 5.05 -48.17
N ALA A 13 -8.02 5.62 -48.84
CA ALA A 13 -6.64 5.68 -48.36
C ALA A 13 -6.50 6.58 -47.12
N ALA A 14 -7.22 7.70 -47.03
CA ALA A 14 -7.23 8.57 -45.86
C ALA A 14 -7.94 7.92 -44.64
N VAL A 15 -8.99 7.13 -44.88
CA VAL A 15 -9.67 6.35 -43.82
C VAL A 15 -8.84 5.16 -43.35
N CYS A 16 -8.05 4.53 -44.23
CA CYS A 16 -7.11 3.47 -43.84
C CYS A 16 -5.87 3.99 -43.12
N LEU A 17 -5.45 5.24 -43.34
CA LEU A 17 -4.33 5.87 -42.65
C LEU A 17 -4.69 6.44 -41.27
N SER A 18 -5.98 6.63 -40.95
CA SER A 18 -6.44 7.06 -39.63
C SER A 18 -6.65 5.91 -38.64
N LEU A 19 -6.41 4.65 -39.03
CA LEU A 19 -6.58 3.46 -38.20
C LEU A 19 -5.27 2.86 -37.62
N ALA A 20 -4.13 3.55 -37.75
CA ALA A 20 -2.85 2.96 -37.38
C ALA A 20 -1.90 3.93 -36.66
N ALA A 21 -2.39 4.72 -35.72
CA ALA A 21 -1.50 5.42 -34.82
C ALA A 21 -1.84 5.06 -33.34
N HIS A 22 -1.89 3.79 -33.03
CA HIS A 22 -1.57 3.38 -31.67
C HIS A 22 -0.07 3.62 -31.55
N ALA A 23 0.31 4.66 -30.81
CA ALA A 23 1.71 4.88 -30.47
C ALA A 23 2.14 3.69 -29.61
N HIS A 24 2.68 2.67 -30.27
CA HIS A 24 3.22 1.50 -29.59
C HIS A 24 4.43 1.93 -28.77
N ALA A 25 4.53 1.42 -27.55
CA ALA A 25 5.72 1.51 -26.74
C ALA A 25 6.96 1.08 -27.55
N ASP A 26 8.08 1.79 -27.40
CA ASP A 26 9.30 1.51 -28.14
C ASP A 26 9.98 0.24 -27.57
N PRO A 27 10.11 -0.86 -28.34
CA PRO A 27 10.77 -2.09 -27.89
C PRO A 27 12.24 -1.90 -27.48
N ALA A 28 12.92 -0.85 -28.00
CA ALA A 28 14.28 -0.51 -27.62
C ALA A 28 14.39 0.12 -26.22
N LYS A 29 13.29 0.66 -25.70
CA LYS A 29 13.21 1.24 -24.37
C LYS A 29 12.96 0.14 -23.35
N VAL A 30 14.01 -0.25 -22.65
CA VAL A 30 13.98 -1.28 -21.59
C VAL A 30 14.18 -0.61 -20.25
N LEU A 31 13.23 -0.80 -19.34
CA LEU A 31 13.36 -0.44 -17.93
C LEU A 31 13.90 -1.63 -17.13
N ARG A 32 14.99 -1.42 -16.40
CA ARG A 32 15.63 -2.44 -15.57
C ARG A 32 15.46 -2.07 -14.10
N VAL A 33 14.79 -2.94 -13.36
CA VAL A 33 14.49 -2.74 -11.93
C VAL A 33 14.72 -4.03 -11.16
N SER A 34 14.73 -3.93 -9.85
CA SER A 34 14.78 -5.08 -8.96
C SER A 34 13.48 -5.26 -8.18
N SER A 35 13.29 -6.47 -7.70
CA SER A 35 12.29 -6.83 -6.69
C SER A 35 12.83 -7.99 -5.85
N LYS A 36 12.29 -8.17 -4.67
CA LYS A 36 12.36 -9.47 -3.98
C LYS A 36 11.40 -10.44 -4.64
N ASP A 37 11.43 -11.73 -4.24
CA ASP A 37 10.58 -12.74 -4.87
C ASP A 37 9.09 -12.39 -4.81
N ILE A 38 8.37 -12.79 -5.84
CA ILE A 38 6.96 -12.48 -6.08
C ILE A 38 6.14 -13.74 -5.80
N ALA A 39 5.17 -13.64 -4.90
CA ALA A 39 4.36 -14.78 -4.49
C ALA A 39 3.27 -15.11 -5.51
N SER A 40 2.58 -14.11 -6.04
CA SER A 40 1.41 -14.28 -6.90
C SER A 40 1.25 -13.08 -7.84
N LEU A 41 0.78 -13.35 -9.07
CA LEU A 41 0.29 -12.32 -9.99
C LEU A 41 -1.24 -12.35 -10.14
N ASP A 42 -1.95 -13.14 -9.34
CA ASP A 42 -3.41 -13.06 -9.22
C ASP A 42 -3.78 -11.83 -8.40
N PRO A 43 -4.53 -10.86 -8.95
CA PRO A 43 -4.79 -9.61 -8.27
C PRO A 43 -5.66 -9.75 -7.00
N GLN A 44 -6.51 -10.77 -6.92
CA GLN A 44 -7.31 -11.07 -5.72
C GLN A 44 -6.56 -11.92 -4.69
N GLN A 45 -5.33 -12.36 -4.97
CA GLN A 45 -4.47 -13.12 -4.06
C GLN A 45 -3.12 -12.43 -3.80
N GLY A 46 -2.93 -11.20 -4.26
CA GLY A 46 -1.75 -10.39 -3.99
C GLY A 46 -1.81 -9.81 -2.58
N THR A 47 -1.08 -10.42 -1.63
CA THR A 47 -1.04 -9.98 -0.23
C THR A 47 0.21 -9.18 0.12
N ASP A 48 1.14 -9.06 -0.81
CA ASP A 48 2.41 -8.36 -0.61
C ASP A 48 2.64 -7.25 -1.65
N LEU A 49 3.39 -6.23 -1.25
CA LEU A 49 3.64 -5.04 -2.06
C LEU A 49 4.38 -5.34 -3.37
N ARG A 50 5.21 -6.39 -3.42
CA ARG A 50 6.03 -6.76 -4.58
C ARG A 50 5.16 -7.37 -5.66
N SER A 51 4.33 -8.35 -5.29
CA SER A 51 3.29 -8.95 -6.14
C SER A 51 2.34 -7.87 -6.66
N THR A 52 1.87 -6.99 -5.78
CA THR A 52 0.98 -5.86 -6.12
C THR A 52 1.59 -4.94 -7.16
N ARG A 53 2.89 -4.59 -7.04
CA ARG A 53 3.57 -3.71 -8.00
C ARG A 53 3.59 -4.30 -9.42
N VAL A 54 3.89 -5.59 -9.55
CA VAL A 54 3.95 -6.25 -10.86
C VAL A 54 2.55 -6.46 -11.42
N ALA A 55 1.61 -6.93 -10.61
CA ALA A 55 0.23 -7.15 -11.02
C ALA A 55 -0.45 -5.83 -11.46
N SER A 56 -0.17 -4.69 -10.80
CA SER A 56 -0.69 -3.38 -11.18
C SER A 56 -0.21 -2.86 -12.55
N ALA A 57 0.83 -3.45 -13.13
CA ALA A 57 1.23 -3.18 -14.49
C ALA A 57 0.39 -3.97 -15.52
N ILE A 58 -0.25 -5.05 -15.09
CA ILE A 58 -0.97 -6.01 -15.93
C ILE A 58 -2.49 -5.81 -15.84
N PHE A 59 -3.01 -5.50 -14.66
CA PHE A 59 -4.44 -5.37 -14.39
C PHE A 59 -4.86 -3.92 -14.19
N GLU A 60 -6.12 -3.62 -14.48
CA GLU A 60 -6.71 -2.30 -14.28
C GLU A 60 -8.01 -2.38 -13.46
N GLY A 61 -8.16 -1.42 -12.52
CA GLY A 61 -9.40 -1.20 -11.79
C GLY A 61 -10.36 -0.26 -12.51
N LEU A 62 -11.58 -0.14 -11.97
CA LEU A 62 -12.56 0.88 -12.38
C LEU A 62 -11.99 2.29 -12.28
N TYR A 63 -11.27 2.52 -11.19
CA TYR A 63 -10.60 3.76 -10.83
C TYR A 63 -9.12 3.51 -10.63
N GLN A 64 -8.36 4.60 -10.53
CA GLN A 64 -6.92 4.59 -10.20
C GLN A 64 -6.60 5.83 -9.37
N PHE A 65 -5.45 5.84 -8.71
CA PHE A 65 -4.93 7.05 -8.07
C PHE A 65 -4.25 7.94 -9.11
N ASP A 66 -4.57 9.23 -9.09
CA ASP A 66 -3.90 10.21 -9.93
C ASP A 66 -2.41 10.22 -9.59
N TYR A 67 -1.57 10.05 -10.62
CA TYR A 67 -0.13 9.88 -10.46
C TYR A 67 0.58 11.09 -9.85
N LEU A 68 0.07 12.29 -10.14
CA LEU A 68 0.69 13.56 -9.75
C LEU A 68 -0.06 14.28 -8.63
N ALA A 69 -1.28 13.87 -8.30
CA ALA A 69 -2.09 14.60 -7.34
C ALA A 69 -1.52 14.50 -5.91
N GLU A 70 -1.40 15.65 -5.27
CA GLU A 70 -1.03 15.82 -3.87
C GLU A 70 -1.93 16.89 -3.24
N PRO A 71 -2.80 16.52 -2.31
CA PRO A 71 -3.06 15.16 -1.80
C PRO A 71 -3.58 14.21 -2.88
N ALA A 72 -3.43 12.88 -2.64
CA ALA A 72 -3.84 11.84 -3.57
C ALA A 72 -5.33 11.91 -3.90
N LYS A 73 -5.68 11.64 -5.17
CA LYS A 73 -7.05 11.64 -5.67
C LYS A 73 -7.33 10.37 -6.44
N VAL A 74 -8.58 9.90 -6.33
CA VAL A 74 -9.10 8.85 -7.19
C VAL A 74 -9.64 9.47 -8.48
N VAL A 75 -9.29 8.87 -9.61
CA VAL A 75 -9.75 9.29 -10.95
C VAL A 75 -10.26 8.09 -11.73
N PRO A 76 -11.14 8.28 -12.73
CA PRO A 76 -11.59 7.20 -13.60
C PRO A 76 -10.42 6.52 -14.32
N ASN A 77 -10.53 5.20 -14.55
CA ASN A 77 -9.55 4.42 -15.33
C ASN A 77 -10.26 3.60 -16.42
N THR A 78 -10.90 2.48 -16.08
CA THR A 78 -11.78 1.77 -17.00
C THR A 78 -13.24 2.24 -16.88
N ALA A 79 -13.59 2.95 -15.81
CA ALA A 79 -14.84 3.68 -15.71
C ALA A 79 -14.83 4.93 -16.61
N GLU A 80 -15.98 5.26 -17.19
CA GLU A 80 -16.18 6.45 -18.04
C GLU A 80 -16.10 7.75 -17.23
N ALA A 81 -16.60 7.72 -15.99
CA ALA A 81 -16.67 8.85 -15.06
C ALA A 81 -16.69 8.37 -13.60
N MET A 82 -16.69 9.33 -12.67
CA MET A 82 -16.94 9.05 -11.26
C MET A 82 -18.31 8.41 -11.08
N PRO A 83 -18.54 7.59 -10.02
CA PRO A 83 -19.79 6.88 -9.84
C PRO A 83 -20.96 7.84 -9.62
N VAL A 84 -22.13 7.51 -10.15
CA VAL A 84 -23.38 8.16 -9.78
C VAL A 84 -23.88 7.54 -8.48
N ILE A 85 -23.86 8.31 -7.39
CA ILE A 85 -24.23 7.86 -6.05
C ILE A 85 -25.64 8.36 -5.73
N THR A 86 -26.55 7.45 -5.40
CA THR A 86 -27.95 7.71 -5.06
C THR A 86 -28.36 6.94 -3.80
N GLY A 87 -29.65 6.95 -3.45
CA GLY A 87 -30.14 6.18 -2.31
C GLY A 87 -29.49 6.57 -0.97
N GLY A 88 -29.22 7.88 -0.78
CA GLY A 88 -28.57 8.37 0.44
C GLY A 88 -27.14 7.86 0.63
N GLY A 89 -26.39 7.65 -0.46
CA GLY A 89 -24.99 7.18 -0.41
C GLY A 89 -24.84 5.66 -0.59
N LYS A 90 -25.93 4.91 -0.73
CA LYS A 90 -25.90 3.44 -0.73
C LYS A 90 -25.94 2.79 -2.12
N VAL A 91 -26.34 3.51 -3.16
CA VAL A 91 -26.45 2.95 -4.52
C VAL A 91 -25.43 3.62 -5.42
N TRP A 92 -24.47 2.84 -5.89
CA TRP A 92 -23.36 3.28 -6.73
C TRP A 92 -23.54 2.72 -8.13
N THR A 93 -23.69 3.57 -9.13
CA THR A 93 -23.83 3.18 -10.55
C THR A 93 -22.61 3.66 -11.32
N ILE A 94 -21.92 2.73 -11.96
CA ILE A 94 -20.62 2.94 -12.63
C ILE A 94 -20.74 2.52 -14.09
N LYS A 95 -20.43 3.42 -15.01
CA LYS A 95 -20.37 3.13 -16.44
C LYS A 95 -18.94 2.84 -16.87
N LEU A 96 -18.76 1.84 -17.72
CA LEU A 96 -17.47 1.42 -18.26
C LEU A 96 -17.20 2.08 -19.61
N LEU A 97 -15.93 2.39 -19.87
CA LEU A 97 -15.45 2.68 -21.21
C LEU A 97 -15.62 1.45 -22.10
N ARG A 98 -16.01 1.67 -23.35
CA ARG A 98 -16.12 0.62 -24.39
C ARG A 98 -14.80 0.39 -25.10
N GLY A 99 -14.61 -0.79 -25.69
CA GLY A 99 -13.46 -1.10 -26.53
C GLY A 99 -12.18 -1.41 -25.75
N ILE A 100 -12.23 -1.61 -24.43
CA ILE A 100 -11.11 -2.10 -23.63
C ILE A 100 -11.05 -3.62 -23.77
N HIS A 101 -9.88 -4.17 -24.12
CA HIS A 101 -9.70 -5.59 -24.35
C HIS A 101 -8.65 -6.18 -23.40
N PHE A 102 -8.91 -7.41 -22.97
CA PHE A 102 -7.89 -8.22 -22.32
C PHE A 102 -6.75 -8.58 -23.31
N THR A 103 -5.56 -8.83 -22.79
CA THR A 103 -4.48 -9.44 -23.58
C THR A 103 -4.91 -10.83 -24.07
N ASP A 104 -4.35 -11.27 -25.20
CA ASP A 104 -4.71 -12.55 -25.79
C ASP A 104 -4.46 -13.72 -24.83
N SER A 105 -5.38 -14.68 -24.82
CA SER A 105 -5.30 -15.90 -24.04
C SER A 105 -5.87 -17.09 -24.81
N PRO A 106 -5.31 -18.29 -24.66
CA PRO A 106 -5.91 -19.52 -25.20
C PRO A 106 -7.36 -19.75 -24.74
N ALA A 107 -7.72 -19.26 -23.55
CA ALA A 107 -9.08 -19.33 -23.02
C ALA A 107 -10.11 -18.60 -23.89
N PHE A 108 -9.69 -17.59 -24.66
CA PHE A 108 -10.55 -16.83 -25.58
C PHE A 108 -10.72 -17.48 -26.96
N LYS A 109 -10.06 -18.61 -27.21
CA LYS A 109 -10.18 -19.38 -28.48
C LYS A 109 -9.92 -18.54 -29.73
N GLY A 110 -8.93 -17.64 -29.66
CA GLY A 110 -8.53 -16.76 -30.75
C GLY A 110 -9.48 -15.58 -31.04
N LYS A 111 -10.40 -15.26 -30.15
CA LYS A 111 -11.31 -14.10 -30.28
C LYS A 111 -10.88 -12.96 -29.34
N PRO A 112 -10.88 -11.70 -29.79
CA PRO A 112 -10.68 -10.55 -28.91
C PRO A 112 -11.74 -10.56 -27.79
N ARG A 113 -11.30 -10.36 -26.55
CA ARG A 113 -12.18 -10.38 -25.36
C ARG A 113 -12.28 -8.98 -24.76
N GLU A 114 -13.42 -8.35 -24.98
CA GLU A 114 -13.72 -7.02 -24.45
C GLU A 114 -14.10 -7.07 -22.97
N LEU A 115 -13.60 -6.10 -22.19
CA LEU A 115 -13.97 -5.88 -20.80
C LEU A 115 -15.42 -5.45 -20.69
N VAL A 116 -16.17 -6.10 -19.80
CA VAL A 116 -17.60 -5.82 -19.57
C VAL A 116 -17.91 -5.74 -18.07
N ALA A 117 -19.09 -5.22 -17.70
CA ALA A 117 -19.49 -5.04 -16.31
C ALA A 117 -19.51 -6.35 -15.51
N GLU A 118 -19.85 -7.47 -16.16
CA GLU A 118 -19.86 -8.80 -15.53
C GLU A 118 -18.48 -9.25 -15.06
N ASP A 119 -17.39 -8.81 -15.71
CA ASP A 119 -16.02 -9.11 -15.27
C ASP A 119 -15.73 -8.48 -13.91
N TYR A 120 -16.25 -7.29 -13.65
CA TYR A 120 -16.16 -6.65 -12.33
C TYR A 120 -17.05 -7.33 -11.29
N VAL A 121 -18.26 -7.77 -11.66
CA VAL A 121 -19.12 -8.58 -10.77
C VAL A 121 -18.37 -9.82 -10.34
N TYR A 122 -17.77 -10.55 -11.28
CA TYR A 122 -16.99 -11.75 -11.00
C TYR A 122 -15.75 -11.45 -10.13
N SER A 123 -15.00 -10.39 -10.44
CA SER A 123 -13.78 -10.01 -9.71
C SER A 123 -14.08 -9.59 -8.26
N ILE A 124 -15.16 -8.83 -8.03
CA ILE A 124 -15.61 -8.45 -6.69
C ILE A 124 -16.07 -9.69 -5.91
N LYS A 125 -16.78 -10.64 -6.54
CA LYS A 125 -17.10 -11.93 -5.92
C LYS A 125 -15.83 -12.69 -5.51
N ARG A 126 -14.79 -12.69 -6.33
CA ARG A 126 -13.50 -13.31 -5.97
C ARG A 126 -12.84 -12.61 -4.77
N SER A 127 -12.96 -11.29 -4.66
CA SER A 127 -12.40 -10.53 -3.53
C SER A 127 -13.04 -10.83 -2.18
N ILE A 128 -14.26 -11.37 -2.18
CA ILE A 128 -14.98 -11.78 -0.96
C ILE A 128 -15.02 -13.31 -0.78
N ASP A 129 -14.39 -14.09 -1.65
CA ASP A 129 -14.30 -15.55 -1.50
C ASP A 129 -13.41 -15.89 -0.29
N PRO A 130 -13.97 -16.53 0.76
CA PRO A 130 -13.23 -16.84 1.99
C PRO A 130 -12.12 -17.91 1.79
N ASN A 131 -12.09 -18.56 0.63
CA ASN A 131 -11.06 -19.55 0.29
C ASN A 131 -9.84 -18.92 -0.40
N LEU A 132 -9.90 -17.63 -0.79
CA LEU A 132 -8.78 -16.90 -1.35
C LEU A 132 -8.05 -16.10 -0.24
N LEU A 133 -6.72 -16.19 -0.25
CA LEU A 133 -5.87 -15.37 0.63
C LEU A 133 -5.65 -14.02 -0.07
N GLY A 134 -6.22 -12.98 0.43
CA GLY A 134 -6.22 -11.64 -0.16
C GLY A 134 -7.64 -11.13 -0.36
N GLY A 135 -7.83 -10.21 -1.29
CA GLY A 135 -9.15 -9.62 -1.52
C GLY A 135 -9.51 -8.57 -0.45
N ASP A 136 -10.80 -8.33 -0.30
CA ASP A 136 -11.34 -7.39 0.69
C ASP A 136 -12.57 -8.00 1.39
N PRO A 137 -12.37 -8.77 2.45
CA PRO A 137 -13.47 -9.45 3.16
C PRO A 137 -14.46 -8.48 3.82
N ALA A 138 -14.08 -7.20 4.04
CA ALA A 138 -15.02 -6.20 4.59
C ALA A 138 -16.19 -5.91 3.65
N LEU A 139 -16.03 -6.11 2.35
CA LEU A 139 -17.10 -5.99 1.37
C LEU A 139 -18.23 -7.01 1.59
N THR A 140 -17.97 -8.11 2.31
CA THR A 140 -18.98 -9.13 2.64
C THR A 140 -20.15 -8.55 3.44
N ASP A 141 -19.87 -7.68 4.40
CA ASP A 141 -20.90 -7.02 5.19
C ASP A 141 -21.40 -5.73 4.54
N LEU A 142 -20.56 -5.12 3.72
CA LEU A 142 -20.86 -3.85 3.08
C LEU A 142 -21.80 -4.03 1.88
N ILE A 143 -21.64 -5.08 1.05
CA ILE A 143 -22.49 -5.31 -0.14
C ILE A 143 -23.77 -6.03 0.25
N GLU A 144 -24.93 -5.46 -0.11
CA GLU A 144 -26.25 -6.03 0.17
C GLU A 144 -26.37 -7.46 -0.40
N GLY A 145 -26.64 -8.43 0.49
CA GLY A 145 -26.84 -9.83 0.11
C GLY A 145 -25.54 -10.64 -0.13
N ALA A 146 -24.36 -10.11 0.15
CA ALA A 146 -23.12 -10.87 -0.02
C ALA A 146 -22.88 -11.89 1.12
N ARG A 147 -23.21 -11.54 2.37
CA ARG A 147 -22.98 -12.38 3.56
C ARG A 147 -23.49 -13.83 3.41
N PRO A 148 -24.75 -14.10 2.99
CA PRO A 148 -25.23 -15.46 2.84
C PRO A 148 -24.44 -16.30 1.82
N VAL A 149 -23.95 -15.66 0.73
CA VAL A 149 -23.16 -16.35 -0.31
C VAL A 149 -21.77 -16.72 0.22
N VAL A 150 -21.15 -15.80 0.98
CA VAL A 150 -19.83 -16.04 1.61
C VAL A 150 -19.94 -17.12 2.69
N ASP A 151 -20.98 -17.06 3.55
CA ASP A 151 -21.15 -18.03 4.65
C ASP A 151 -21.43 -19.45 4.13
N ALA A 152 -22.10 -19.58 2.98
CA ALA A 152 -22.31 -20.87 2.31
C ALA A 152 -21.00 -21.54 1.84
N ALA A 153 -19.95 -20.73 1.59
CA ALA A 153 -18.62 -21.21 1.21
C ALA A 153 -17.70 -21.54 2.41
N ARG A 154 -18.17 -21.41 3.65
CA ARG A 154 -17.39 -21.71 4.88
C ARG A 154 -17.82 -23.04 5.49
N PRO A 155 -16.92 -23.80 6.14
CA PRO A 155 -15.44 -23.74 6.08
C PRO A 155 -14.88 -24.63 4.95
N GLY A 156 -14.41 -24.04 3.85
CA GLY A 156 -13.74 -24.78 2.78
C GLY A 156 -14.68 -25.36 1.70
N ALA A 157 -15.98 -25.05 1.72
CA ALA A 157 -16.87 -25.30 0.60
C ALA A 157 -16.52 -24.38 -0.57
N LYS A 158 -16.66 -24.87 -1.81
CA LYS A 158 -16.40 -24.08 -3.01
C LYS A 158 -17.33 -22.86 -3.07
N PHE A 159 -16.76 -21.68 -3.31
CA PHE A 159 -17.53 -20.46 -3.51
C PHE A 159 -18.36 -20.57 -4.80
N ASP A 160 -19.66 -20.25 -4.69
CA ASP A 160 -20.56 -20.25 -5.84
C ASP A 160 -20.55 -18.87 -6.55
N PHE A 161 -19.77 -18.77 -7.62
CA PHE A 161 -19.70 -17.56 -8.43
C PHE A 161 -20.97 -17.27 -9.24
N ASP A 162 -21.88 -18.23 -9.39
CA ASP A 162 -23.16 -18.05 -10.09
C ASP A 162 -24.28 -17.59 -9.15
N ALA A 163 -24.10 -17.77 -7.83
CA ALA A 163 -25.07 -17.30 -6.84
C ALA A 163 -25.30 -15.77 -6.98
N PRO A 164 -26.57 -15.33 -7.07
CA PRO A 164 -26.86 -13.91 -7.16
C PRO A 164 -26.58 -13.18 -5.85
N ILE A 165 -25.93 -12.01 -5.94
CA ILE A 165 -25.76 -11.07 -4.83
C ILE A 165 -26.65 -9.86 -5.13
N ALA A 166 -27.65 -9.59 -4.30
CA ALA A 166 -28.66 -8.56 -4.56
C ALA A 166 -28.07 -7.16 -4.79
N GLY A 167 -26.99 -6.86 -4.06
CA GLY A 167 -26.28 -5.58 -4.14
C GLY A 167 -25.15 -5.52 -5.17
N LEU A 168 -24.90 -6.55 -5.98
CA LEU A 168 -23.79 -6.57 -6.94
C LEU A 168 -24.26 -7.15 -8.28
N ARG A 169 -24.39 -6.31 -9.29
CA ARG A 169 -24.89 -6.76 -10.60
C ARG A 169 -24.48 -5.88 -11.76
N ALA A 170 -24.32 -6.46 -12.92
CA ALA A 170 -24.30 -5.77 -14.20
C ALA A 170 -25.75 -5.43 -14.60
N ILE A 171 -26.07 -4.13 -14.73
CA ILE A 171 -27.38 -3.65 -15.19
C ILE A 171 -27.52 -3.88 -16.71
N ASP A 172 -26.43 -3.63 -17.42
CA ASP A 172 -26.23 -3.93 -18.83
C ASP A 172 -24.75 -4.26 -19.07
N ARG A 173 -24.38 -4.48 -20.32
CA ARG A 173 -23.01 -4.88 -20.72
C ARG A 173 -21.91 -3.96 -20.16
N TYR A 174 -22.19 -2.67 -19.95
CA TYR A 174 -21.22 -1.66 -19.56
C TYR A 174 -21.60 -0.87 -18.30
N THR A 175 -22.63 -1.30 -17.60
CA THR A 175 -23.11 -0.63 -16.38
C THR A 175 -23.09 -1.57 -15.18
N LEU A 176 -22.20 -1.29 -14.23
CA LEU A 176 -22.11 -1.96 -12.93
C LEU A 176 -22.94 -1.18 -11.90
N GLN A 177 -23.69 -1.89 -11.06
CA GLN A 177 -24.33 -1.31 -9.90
C GLN A 177 -23.94 -2.06 -8.63
N ILE A 178 -23.54 -1.28 -7.60
CA ILE A 178 -23.22 -1.78 -6.25
C ILE A 178 -24.19 -1.11 -5.28
N ARG A 179 -24.86 -1.93 -4.46
CA ARG A 179 -25.76 -1.47 -3.39
C ARG A 179 -25.21 -1.89 -2.04
N LEU A 180 -25.14 -0.93 -1.12
CA LEU A 180 -24.53 -1.08 0.18
C LEU A 180 -25.56 -1.23 1.28
N THR A 181 -25.22 -1.99 2.30
CA THR A 181 -26.01 -2.11 3.56
C THR A 181 -25.93 -0.82 4.39
N SER A 182 -24.76 -0.17 4.38
CA SER A 182 -24.48 1.10 5.05
C SER A 182 -23.72 2.04 4.12
N VAL A 183 -23.72 3.33 4.42
CA VAL A 183 -22.90 4.30 3.67
C VAL A 183 -21.42 4.07 4.02
N ASP A 184 -20.59 3.92 2.99
CA ASP A 184 -19.13 3.85 3.11
C ASP A 184 -18.49 4.53 1.91
N TYR A 185 -17.91 5.71 2.14
CA TYR A 185 -17.26 6.48 1.10
C TYR A 185 -15.84 5.99 0.79
N THR A 186 -15.27 5.09 1.62
CA THR A 186 -13.98 4.44 1.30
C THR A 186 -14.10 3.40 0.20
N LEU A 187 -15.33 3.05 -0.21
CA LEU A 187 -15.55 2.17 -1.36
C LEU A 187 -14.90 2.71 -2.63
N LEU A 188 -14.83 4.03 -2.81
CA LEU A 188 -14.20 4.63 -3.99
C LEU A 188 -12.72 4.28 -4.08
N GLU A 189 -12.00 4.43 -2.98
CA GLU A 189 -10.57 4.11 -2.88
C GLU A 189 -10.34 2.60 -3.01
N ARG A 190 -11.21 1.77 -2.42
CA ARG A 190 -11.17 0.30 -2.57
C ARG A 190 -11.33 -0.11 -4.05
N LEU A 191 -12.25 0.52 -4.79
CA LEU A 191 -12.46 0.26 -6.23
C LEU A 191 -11.27 0.70 -7.12
N ALA A 192 -10.34 1.48 -6.59
CA ALA A 192 -9.06 1.80 -7.23
C ALA A 192 -7.94 0.81 -6.85
N GLY A 193 -8.17 -0.04 -5.84
CA GLY A 193 -7.23 -1.03 -5.36
C GLY A 193 -7.07 -2.24 -6.28
N LEU A 194 -5.95 -2.95 -6.16
CA LEU A 194 -5.62 -4.10 -7.01
C LEU A 194 -6.63 -5.23 -6.89
N SER A 195 -7.11 -5.53 -5.70
CA SER A 195 -8.08 -6.62 -5.45
C SER A 195 -9.42 -6.45 -6.17
N MET A 196 -9.74 -5.21 -6.59
CA MET A 196 -10.95 -4.87 -7.34
C MET A 196 -10.73 -4.77 -8.85
N THR A 197 -9.55 -5.13 -9.36
CA THR A 197 -9.28 -5.12 -10.79
C THR A 197 -9.99 -6.26 -11.52
N ALA A 198 -10.32 -6.03 -12.79
CA ALA A 198 -11.04 -7.01 -13.58
C ALA A 198 -10.16 -8.21 -13.97
N VAL A 199 -10.72 -9.40 -13.82
CA VAL A 199 -10.20 -10.65 -14.37
C VAL A 199 -11.27 -11.32 -15.23
N ALA A 200 -10.86 -11.97 -16.32
CA ALA A 200 -11.78 -12.74 -17.17
C ALA A 200 -12.06 -14.10 -16.53
N ARG A 201 -13.33 -14.42 -16.29
CA ARG A 201 -13.75 -15.68 -15.64
C ARG A 201 -13.22 -16.92 -16.35
N GLU A 202 -13.32 -16.95 -17.67
CA GLU A 202 -12.86 -18.05 -18.50
C GLU A 202 -11.33 -18.31 -18.38
N VAL A 203 -10.54 -17.27 -18.11
CA VAL A 203 -9.09 -17.42 -17.86
C VAL A 203 -8.86 -18.04 -16.48
N VAL A 204 -9.57 -17.56 -15.46
CA VAL A 204 -9.45 -18.09 -14.09
C VAL A 204 -9.87 -19.54 -14.03
N GLU A 205 -10.98 -19.91 -14.67
CA GLU A 205 -11.48 -21.28 -14.71
C GLU A 205 -10.55 -22.23 -15.49
N ALA A 206 -9.96 -21.77 -16.58
CA ALA A 206 -9.03 -22.55 -17.37
C ALA A 206 -7.68 -22.75 -16.67
N ALA A 207 -7.18 -21.74 -15.97
CA ALA A 207 -5.89 -21.78 -15.29
C ALA A 207 -5.96 -22.46 -13.90
N GLY A 208 -7.11 -22.43 -13.22
CA GLY A 208 -7.25 -22.97 -11.88
C GLY A 208 -6.20 -22.38 -10.91
N ASN A 209 -5.44 -23.24 -10.25
CA ASN A 209 -4.38 -22.80 -9.32
C ASN A 209 -3.21 -22.08 -10.00
N ASP A 210 -3.03 -22.26 -11.31
CA ASP A 210 -1.93 -21.66 -12.08
C ASP A 210 -2.21 -20.18 -12.43
N ILE A 211 -3.39 -19.67 -12.14
CA ILE A 211 -3.74 -18.23 -12.35
C ILE A 211 -2.72 -17.29 -11.68
N LYS A 212 -2.08 -17.73 -10.59
CA LYS A 212 -1.02 -16.98 -9.90
C LYS A 212 0.19 -16.68 -10.78
N SER A 213 0.41 -17.43 -11.84
CA SER A 213 1.55 -17.31 -12.76
C SER A 213 1.15 -17.08 -14.21
N GLN A 214 -0.14 -17.02 -14.51
CA GLN A 214 -0.67 -16.81 -15.86
C GLN A 214 -1.64 -15.61 -15.92
N PRO A 215 -1.16 -14.40 -15.56
CA PRO A 215 -2.02 -13.22 -15.50
C PRO A 215 -2.43 -12.80 -16.91
N VAL A 216 -3.72 -12.50 -17.07
CA VAL A 216 -4.31 -11.95 -18.30
C VAL A 216 -5.14 -10.73 -17.90
N GLY A 217 -4.68 -9.54 -18.24
CA GLY A 217 -5.30 -8.28 -17.84
C GLY A 217 -5.54 -7.33 -19.01
N THR A 218 -6.04 -6.15 -18.71
CA THR A 218 -6.30 -5.06 -19.67
C THR A 218 -5.23 -3.97 -19.60
N GLY A 219 -4.26 -4.11 -18.71
CA GLY A 219 -3.27 -3.08 -18.38
C GLY A 219 -2.22 -2.85 -19.46
N PRO A 220 -1.32 -1.88 -19.22
CA PRO A 220 -0.32 -1.45 -20.21
C PRO A 220 0.76 -2.49 -20.52
N TYR A 221 0.91 -3.50 -19.69
CA TYR A 221 1.90 -4.55 -19.86
C TYR A 221 1.28 -5.94 -19.73
N MET A 222 1.97 -6.94 -20.30
CA MET A 222 1.63 -8.35 -20.19
C MET A 222 2.86 -9.15 -19.73
N LEU A 223 2.64 -10.28 -19.06
CA LEU A 223 3.72 -11.17 -18.63
C LEU A 223 4.32 -11.88 -19.85
N LYS A 224 5.63 -11.73 -20.05
CA LYS A 224 6.39 -12.46 -21.07
C LYS A 224 7.12 -13.66 -20.50
N GLU A 225 7.74 -13.48 -19.34
CA GLU A 225 8.53 -14.54 -18.71
C GLU A 225 8.50 -14.36 -17.20
N TRP A 226 8.41 -15.47 -16.48
CA TRP A 226 8.64 -15.52 -15.04
C TRP A 226 9.48 -16.73 -14.66
N LYS A 227 10.73 -16.48 -14.32
CA LYS A 227 11.64 -17.44 -13.70
C LYS A 227 11.71 -17.19 -12.22
N ARG A 228 11.08 -18.05 -11.42
CA ARG A 228 11.05 -17.94 -9.95
C ARG A 228 12.46 -17.71 -9.40
N ALA A 229 12.56 -16.86 -8.35
CA ALA A 229 13.80 -16.47 -7.68
C ALA A 229 14.90 -15.92 -8.62
N SER A 230 14.57 -15.54 -9.87
CA SER A 230 15.55 -15.04 -10.84
C SER A 230 15.08 -13.76 -11.53
N ARG A 231 14.03 -13.83 -12.34
CA ARG A 231 13.55 -12.65 -13.07
C ARG A 231 12.09 -12.75 -13.49
N VAL A 232 11.48 -11.56 -13.65
CA VAL A 232 10.21 -11.37 -14.35
C VAL A 232 10.44 -10.41 -15.52
N VAL A 233 9.84 -10.72 -16.65
CA VAL A 233 9.87 -9.85 -17.84
C VAL A 233 8.45 -9.52 -18.26
N LEU A 234 8.16 -8.22 -18.35
CA LEU A 234 6.92 -7.71 -18.93
C LEU A 234 7.21 -7.09 -20.28
N GLU A 235 6.28 -7.24 -21.23
CA GLU A 235 6.27 -6.56 -22.51
C GLU A 235 5.04 -5.64 -22.61
N ALA A 236 5.13 -4.57 -23.36
CA ALA A 236 4.00 -3.66 -23.58
C ALA A 236 2.84 -4.43 -24.21
N ASN A 237 1.63 -4.21 -23.71
CA ASN A 237 0.41 -4.80 -24.22
C ASN A 237 0.02 -4.13 -25.57
N PRO A 238 0.03 -4.84 -26.70
CA PRO A 238 -0.31 -4.27 -28.00
C PRO A 238 -1.77 -3.82 -28.11
N ASN A 239 -2.65 -4.37 -27.26
CA ASN A 239 -4.07 -4.05 -27.20
C ASN A 239 -4.39 -2.89 -26.23
N TYR A 240 -3.37 -2.31 -25.59
CA TYR A 240 -3.59 -1.23 -24.64
C TYR A 240 -4.04 0.05 -25.34
N ARG A 241 -5.09 0.68 -24.81
CA ARG A 241 -5.74 1.86 -25.42
C ARG A 241 -4.87 3.12 -25.47
N GLY A 242 -3.72 3.11 -24.75
CA GLY A 242 -2.91 4.30 -24.58
C GLY A 242 -3.54 5.33 -23.64
N LEU A 243 -2.71 6.07 -22.91
CA LEU A 243 -3.11 7.19 -22.06
C LEU A 243 -2.15 8.35 -22.27
N GLN A 244 -2.61 9.58 -22.06
CA GLN A 244 -1.71 10.73 -22.01
C GLN A 244 -1.08 10.83 -20.61
N PHE A 245 0.14 11.38 -20.54
CA PHE A 245 0.75 11.70 -19.25
C PHE A 245 -0.11 12.75 -18.53
N PRO A 246 -0.38 12.61 -17.21
CA PRO A 246 -1.24 13.54 -16.50
C PRO A 246 -0.66 14.95 -16.43
N GLU A 247 -1.52 15.95 -16.48
CA GLU A 247 -1.17 17.35 -16.31
C GLU A 247 -1.13 17.73 -14.82
N SER A 248 -0.28 18.69 -14.47
CA SER A 248 -0.23 19.28 -13.13
C SER A 248 0.13 20.75 -13.21
N THR A 249 -0.39 21.54 -12.29
CA THR A 249 -0.03 22.97 -12.10
C THR A 249 0.99 23.19 -10.98
N ALA A 250 1.34 22.13 -10.23
CA ALA A 250 2.28 22.23 -9.12
C ALA A 250 3.70 22.60 -9.61
N PRO A 251 4.32 23.67 -9.08
CA PRO A 251 5.61 24.16 -9.57
C PRO A 251 6.71 23.10 -9.61
N ARG A 252 6.76 22.21 -8.60
CA ARG A 252 7.76 21.14 -8.50
C ARG A 252 7.59 20.01 -9.53
N GLN A 253 6.42 19.94 -10.19
CA GLN A 253 6.10 18.92 -11.19
C GLN A 253 6.21 19.44 -12.62
N GLN A 254 6.37 20.76 -12.84
CA GLN A 254 6.34 21.38 -14.17
C GLN A 254 7.42 20.83 -15.12
N ALA A 255 8.66 20.66 -14.66
CA ALA A 255 9.73 20.10 -15.48
C ALA A 255 9.41 18.65 -15.92
N LEU A 256 8.84 17.86 -15.02
CA LEU A 256 8.41 16.49 -15.30
C LEU A 256 7.27 16.47 -16.32
N VAL A 257 6.22 17.24 -16.11
CA VAL A 257 5.07 17.35 -17.04
C VAL A 257 5.56 17.79 -18.41
N GLN A 258 6.45 18.79 -18.48
CA GLN A 258 7.01 19.27 -19.75
C GLN A 258 7.80 18.20 -20.49
N SER A 259 8.61 17.37 -19.82
CA SER A 259 9.39 16.28 -20.44
C SER A 259 8.52 15.16 -20.99
N MET A 260 7.31 15.00 -20.44
CA MET A 260 6.37 13.94 -20.82
C MET A 260 5.20 14.42 -21.68
N ARG A 261 5.09 15.72 -21.93
CA ARG A 261 3.96 16.30 -22.66
C ARG A 261 3.84 15.72 -24.06
N GLY A 262 2.62 15.32 -24.44
CA GLY A 262 2.29 14.75 -25.75
C GLY A 262 2.72 13.29 -25.95
N LYS A 263 3.36 12.67 -24.95
CA LYS A 263 3.71 11.24 -25.03
C LYS A 263 2.48 10.39 -24.69
N THR A 264 2.17 9.43 -25.56
CA THR A 264 1.15 8.40 -25.30
C THR A 264 1.79 7.25 -24.52
N LEU A 265 1.22 6.89 -23.37
CA LEU A 265 1.73 5.87 -22.47
C LEU A 265 1.18 4.47 -22.80
N PRO A 266 1.96 3.39 -22.57
CA PRO A 266 3.33 3.40 -22.05
C PRO A 266 4.35 3.75 -23.14
N GLN A 267 5.48 4.36 -22.76
CA GLN A 267 6.62 4.61 -23.65
C GLN A 267 7.60 3.44 -23.67
N ILE A 268 7.72 2.73 -22.55
CA ILE A 268 8.65 1.62 -22.36
C ILE A 268 8.07 0.36 -22.97
N GLY A 269 8.83 -0.29 -23.88
CA GLY A 269 8.41 -1.53 -24.53
C GLY A 269 8.63 -2.78 -23.70
N ARG A 270 9.59 -2.74 -22.76
CA ARG A 270 9.96 -3.91 -21.97
C ARG A 270 10.40 -3.51 -20.56
N ILE A 271 9.96 -4.28 -19.55
CA ILE A 271 10.40 -4.13 -18.16
C ILE A 271 11.09 -5.43 -17.75
N GLU A 272 12.33 -5.33 -17.31
CA GLU A 272 13.11 -6.45 -16.77
C GLU A 272 13.26 -6.28 -15.27
N ILE A 273 12.73 -7.23 -14.52
CA ILE A 273 12.70 -7.22 -13.06
C ILE A 273 13.63 -8.34 -12.57
N SER A 274 14.79 -7.96 -12.05
CA SER A 274 15.74 -8.90 -11.43
C SER A 274 15.28 -9.23 -10.00
N ILE A 275 15.26 -10.50 -9.62
CA ILE A 275 14.97 -10.89 -8.23
C ILE A 275 16.26 -10.81 -7.44
N ILE A 276 16.31 -9.86 -6.51
CA ILE A 276 17.46 -9.60 -5.63
C ILE A 276 16.94 -9.48 -4.20
N GLU A 277 17.30 -10.46 -3.35
CA GLU A 277 16.76 -10.55 -1.98
C GLU A 277 17.45 -9.58 -1.01
N GLU A 278 18.74 -9.35 -1.18
CA GLU A 278 19.55 -8.59 -0.25
C GLU A 278 19.77 -7.15 -0.73
N PRO A 279 19.72 -6.15 0.18
CA PRO A 279 19.88 -4.74 -0.18
C PRO A 279 21.22 -4.37 -0.79
N LEU A 280 22.33 -4.94 -0.29
CA LEU A 280 23.67 -4.60 -0.79
C LEU A 280 23.90 -5.03 -2.25
N PRO A 281 23.59 -6.27 -2.68
CA PRO A 281 23.59 -6.65 -4.10
C PRO A 281 22.71 -5.76 -4.98
N ASP A 282 21.56 -5.32 -4.47
CA ASP A 282 20.65 -4.42 -5.18
C ASP A 282 21.32 -3.05 -5.45
N LEU A 283 21.90 -2.45 -4.42
CA LEU A 283 22.67 -1.20 -4.54
C LEU A 283 23.90 -1.33 -5.46
N LEU A 284 24.60 -2.47 -5.42
CA LEU A 284 25.73 -2.74 -6.30
C LEU A 284 25.29 -2.86 -7.76
N ALA A 285 24.19 -3.55 -8.04
CA ALA A 285 23.60 -3.66 -9.37
C ALA A 285 23.23 -2.27 -9.93
N PHE A 286 22.62 -1.40 -9.10
CA PHE A 286 22.36 0.00 -9.46
C PHE A 286 23.67 0.74 -9.76
N SER A 287 24.67 0.69 -8.88
CA SER A 287 25.94 1.41 -9.05
C SER A 287 26.69 1.01 -10.32
N GLN A 288 26.51 -0.24 -10.78
CA GLN A 288 27.06 -0.75 -12.05
C GLN A 288 26.24 -0.33 -13.28
N GLY A 289 25.03 0.26 -13.10
CA GLY A 289 24.12 0.63 -14.17
C GLY A 289 23.29 -0.55 -14.72
N ASN A 290 23.19 -1.64 -13.96
CA ASN A 290 22.35 -2.78 -14.28
C ASN A 290 20.86 -2.56 -13.90
N LEU A 291 20.60 -1.57 -13.04
CA LEU A 291 19.26 -1.09 -12.68
C LEU A 291 19.14 0.39 -13.03
N ASP A 292 17.97 0.83 -13.43
CA ASP A 292 17.71 2.21 -13.81
C ASP A 292 17.29 3.09 -12.62
N TYR A 293 16.70 2.47 -11.59
CA TYR A 293 16.46 3.08 -10.28
C TYR A 293 16.47 2.03 -9.17
N VAL A 294 16.67 2.48 -7.93
CA VAL A 294 16.65 1.64 -6.73
C VAL A 294 16.00 2.38 -5.56
N GLY A 295 15.15 1.69 -4.81
CA GLY A 295 14.61 2.18 -3.53
C GLY A 295 15.57 1.88 -2.39
N LEU A 296 15.76 2.82 -1.47
CA LEU A 296 16.69 2.69 -0.35
C LEU A 296 15.98 2.83 0.99
N ALA A 297 16.43 2.09 1.98
CA ALA A 297 15.96 2.18 3.36
C ALA A 297 17.09 1.87 4.35
N GLY A 298 16.97 2.40 5.57
CA GLY A 298 17.89 2.07 6.67
C GLY A 298 19.36 2.37 6.34
N ASP A 299 20.23 1.39 6.60
CA ASP A 299 21.68 1.51 6.44
C ASP A 299 22.17 1.78 5.03
N ASP A 300 21.38 1.46 4.00
CA ASP A 300 21.79 1.72 2.62
C ASP A 300 21.94 3.22 2.35
N LEU A 301 21.20 4.05 3.08
CA LEU A 301 21.34 5.50 3.00
C LEU A 301 22.72 5.97 3.43
N ASN A 302 23.30 5.40 4.49
CA ASN A 302 24.65 5.69 4.95
C ASN A 302 25.72 5.29 3.91
N ARG A 303 25.41 4.34 3.03
CA ARG A 303 26.31 3.89 1.96
C ARG A 303 26.33 4.84 0.77
N VAL A 304 25.27 5.62 0.56
CA VAL A 304 25.10 6.50 -0.61
C VAL A 304 25.13 7.99 -0.27
N LEU A 305 24.99 8.35 0.99
CA LEU A 305 24.98 9.74 1.46
C LEU A 305 26.23 10.11 2.26
N VAL A 306 26.56 11.41 2.23
CA VAL A 306 27.41 12.11 3.20
C VAL A 306 26.56 13.25 3.75
N GLY A 307 26.14 13.13 5.00
CA GLY A 307 25.10 14.02 5.53
C GLY A 307 23.78 13.82 4.78
N SER A 308 23.21 14.89 4.23
CA SER A 308 21.99 14.86 3.41
C SER A 308 22.22 14.70 1.91
N GLU A 309 23.48 14.77 1.46
CA GLU A 309 23.85 14.84 0.05
C GLU A 309 24.34 13.48 -0.49
N LEU A 310 24.14 13.24 -1.78
CA LEU A 310 24.71 12.08 -2.45
C LEU A 310 26.23 12.12 -2.43
N LYS A 311 26.85 10.96 -2.25
CA LYS A 311 28.30 10.80 -2.39
C LYS A 311 28.78 11.30 -3.76
N PRO A 312 30.01 11.91 -3.83
CA PRO A 312 30.50 12.53 -5.06
C PRO A 312 30.53 11.63 -6.29
N GLU A 313 30.73 10.32 -6.11
CA GLU A 313 30.71 9.34 -7.20
C GLU A 313 29.33 9.22 -7.85
N LEU A 314 28.26 9.15 -7.06
CA LEU A 314 26.89 9.08 -7.56
C LEU A 314 26.44 10.42 -8.18
N ALA A 315 26.79 11.53 -7.54
CA ALA A 315 26.50 12.87 -8.06
C ALA A 315 27.17 13.11 -9.43
N ARG A 316 28.43 12.66 -9.63
CA ARG A 316 29.12 12.74 -10.93
C ARG A 316 28.48 11.89 -12.03
N MET A 317 27.78 10.84 -11.68
CA MET A 317 26.98 10.02 -12.61
C MET A 317 25.62 10.66 -12.95
N GLY A 318 25.32 11.83 -12.39
CA GLY A 318 24.04 12.53 -12.56
C GLY A 318 22.87 11.85 -11.86
N VAL A 319 23.14 10.96 -10.89
CA VAL A 319 22.10 10.29 -10.11
C VAL A 319 21.30 11.32 -9.32
N VAL A 320 19.99 11.18 -9.35
CA VAL A 320 19.04 12.03 -8.61
C VAL A 320 18.47 11.24 -7.44
N ARG A 321 18.38 11.86 -6.27
CA ARG A 321 17.66 11.33 -5.11
C ARG A 321 16.26 11.93 -5.04
N MET A 322 15.25 11.08 -5.03
CA MET A 322 13.87 11.46 -4.74
C MET A 322 13.51 11.04 -3.33
N ARG A 323 13.20 12.02 -2.48
CA ARG A 323 12.80 11.84 -1.09
C ARG A 323 11.33 12.21 -0.94
N TYR A 324 10.53 11.36 -0.29
CA TYR A 324 9.09 11.54 -0.17
C TYR A 324 8.54 10.91 1.12
N SER A 325 7.42 11.42 1.62
CA SER A 325 6.70 10.78 2.72
C SER A 325 6.07 9.48 2.24
N ALA A 326 6.42 8.36 2.87
CA ALA A 326 5.75 7.10 2.65
C ALA A 326 4.50 7.03 3.56
N PRO A 327 3.34 6.53 3.06
CA PRO A 327 2.12 6.43 3.85
C PRO A 327 2.20 5.26 4.83
N THR A 328 3.21 5.29 5.70
CA THR A 328 3.55 4.20 6.63
C THR A 328 3.67 4.75 8.04
N ILE A 329 3.02 4.07 8.98
CA ILE A 329 3.18 4.29 10.41
C ILE A 329 3.84 3.08 11.06
N ILE A 330 4.78 3.32 11.97
CA ILE A 330 5.43 2.31 12.78
C ILE A 330 5.07 2.56 14.24
N PHE A 331 4.63 1.52 14.91
CA PHE A 331 4.22 1.58 16.31
C PHE A 331 4.50 0.27 17.06
N THR A 332 4.51 0.33 18.37
CA THR A 332 4.51 -0.85 19.24
C THR A 332 3.16 -0.91 19.96
N TYR A 333 2.36 -1.95 19.72
CA TYR A 333 1.11 -2.12 20.43
C TYR A 333 1.31 -2.77 21.81
N PHE A 334 0.38 -2.48 22.71
CA PHE A 334 0.22 -3.13 24.01
C PHE A 334 -1.02 -4.03 23.96
N ASN A 335 -0.90 -5.27 24.38
CA ASN A 335 -2.05 -6.15 24.50
C ASN A 335 -2.94 -5.68 25.66
N MET A 336 -4.13 -5.16 25.36
CA MET A 336 -5.03 -4.59 26.36
C MET A 336 -5.66 -5.64 27.30
N LYS A 337 -5.45 -6.94 27.02
CA LYS A 337 -5.86 -8.05 27.90
C LYS A 337 -4.69 -8.62 28.71
N ASP A 338 -3.48 -8.12 28.52
CA ASP A 338 -2.32 -8.54 29.31
C ASP A 338 -2.47 -8.05 30.76
N PRO A 339 -2.12 -8.88 31.78
CA PRO A 339 -2.30 -8.51 33.18
C PRO A 339 -1.40 -7.36 33.64
N VAL A 340 -0.26 -7.11 32.98
CA VAL A 340 0.70 -6.05 33.35
C VAL A 340 0.42 -4.76 32.58
N VAL A 341 0.52 -4.81 31.23
CA VAL A 341 0.37 -3.60 30.40
C VAL A 341 -1.05 -3.34 29.96
N GLY A 342 -1.94 -4.33 30.03
CA GLY A 342 -3.34 -4.22 29.58
C GLY A 342 -4.24 -3.47 30.56
N GLY A 343 -5.54 -3.40 30.21
CA GLY A 343 -6.58 -2.80 31.07
C GLY A 343 -6.71 -1.28 30.94
N TYR A 344 -7.70 -0.75 31.67
CA TYR A 344 -8.17 0.65 31.54
C TYR A 344 -8.09 1.42 32.86
N SER A 345 -7.48 0.85 33.91
CA SER A 345 -7.26 1.58 35.14
C SER A 345 -6.25 2.72 34.97
N GLN A 346 -6.33 3.74 35.82
CA GLN A 346 -5.40 4.87 35.75
C GLN A 346 -3.93 4.43 35.88
N ALA A 347 -3.65 3.41 36.71
CA ALA A 347 -2.30 2.88 36.88
C ALA A 347 -1.78 2.20 35.59
N GLN A 348 -2.61 1.40 34.93
CA GLN A 348 -2.24 0.73 33.68
C GLN A 348 -2.05 1.73 32.53
N ILE A 349 -2.92 2.75 32.42
CA ILE A 349 -2.75 3.86 31.46
C ILE A 349 -1.46 4.63 31.76
N ALA A 350 -1.17 4.91 33.03
CA ALA A 350 0.05 5.60 33.47
C ALA A 350 1.30 4.77 33.12
N LEU A 351 1.27 3.45 33.31
CA LEU A 351 2.37 2.56 32.90
C LEU A 351 2.65 2.66 31.40
N ARG A 352 1.65 2.46 30.55
CA ARG A 352 1.83 2.54 29.09
C ARG A 352 2.30 3.92 28.64
N ARG A 353 1.78 4.99 29.27
CA ARG A 353 2.24 6.36 29.01
C ARG A 353 3.69 6.57 29.42
N ALA A 354 4.10 6.05 30.58
CA ALA A 354 5.49 6.13 31.03
C ALA A 354 6.43 5.34 30.09
N ILE A 355 6.03 4.16 29.62
CA ILE A 355 6.77 3.39 28.61
C ILE A 355 6.92 4.20 27.32
N ALA A 356 5.84 4.82 26.82
CA ALA A 356 5.88 5.64 25.62
C ALA A 356 6.76 6.90 25.78
N MET A 357 6.71 7.57 26.93
CA MET A 357 7.57 8.71 27.25
C MET A 357 9.02 8.30 27.52
N GLY A 358 9.25 7.08 27.97
CA GLY A 358 10.58 6.52 28.22
C GLY A 358 11.33 6.14 26.94
N PHE A 359 10.64 5.88 25.82
CA PHE A 359 11.28 5.49 24.55
C PHE A 359 11.70 6.69 23.71
N ASN A 360 13.01 6.78 23.38
CA ASN A 360 13.59 7.86 22.60
C ASN A 360 13.40 7.63 21.09
N VAL A 361 12.30 8.14 20.56
CA VAL A 361 11.96 8.05 19.12
C VAL A 361 13.01 8.77 18.26
N GLU A 362 13.52 9.93 18.68
CA GLU A 362 14.50 10.70 17.91
C GLU A 362 15.84 9.97 17.81
N GLU A 363 16.26 9.30 18.91
CA GLU A 363 17.44 8.44 18.86
C GLU A 363 17.21 7.24 17.92
N SER A 364 16.04 6.64 17.93
CA SER A 364 15.71 5.55 17.02
C SER A 364 15.74 5.99 15.56
N ILE A 365 15.23 7.20 15.24
CA ILE A 365 15.31 7.78 13.91
C ILE A 365 16.77 7.95 13.47
N ARG A 366 17.60 8.48 14.34
CA ARG A 366 19.01 8.69 14.03
C ARG A 366 19.79 7.38 13.83
N VAL A 367 19.60 6.41 14.72
CA VAL A 367 20.38 5.16 14.73
C VAL A 367 19.88 4.16 13.71
N LEU A 368 18.57 3.95 13.64
CA LEU A 368 17.99 2.87 12.85
C LEU A 368 17.55 3.30 11.45
N TYR A 369 17.26 4.58 11.26
CA TYR A 369 16.76 5.10 9.99
C TYR A 369 17.70 6.11 9.32
N GLY A 370 18.89 6.35 9.89
CA GLY A 370 19.84 7.33 9.35
C GLY A 370 19.28 8.77 9.26
N GLY A 371 18.30 9.10 10.11
CA GLY A 371 17.59 10.39 10.06
C GLY A 371 16.39 10.42 9.09
N GLU A 372 16.09 9.34 8.37
CA GLU A 372 15.07 9.28 7.32
C GLU A 372 13.75 8.66 7.82
N ALA A 373 13.21 9.26 8.86
CA ALA A 373 11.85 9.03 9.36
C ALA A 373 11.36 10.32 10.06
N LEU A 374 10.05 10.42 10.32
CA LEU A 374 9.46 11.51 11.10
C LEU A 374 8.86 10.94 12.38
N PRO A 375 8.96 11.62 13.55
CA PRO A 375 8.24 11.20 14.76
C PRO A 375 6.73 11.16 14.50
N ALA A 376 6.06 10.07 14.88
CA ALA A 376 4.62 9.94 14.75
C ALA A 376 3.91 10.50 15.98
N ASN A 377 3.01 11.46 15.79
CA ASN A 377 2.22 12.12 16.82
C ASN A 377 0.71 11.98 16.61
N GLN A 378 0.29 11.28 15.57
CA GLN A 378 -1.10 10.97 15.23
C GLN A 378 -1.15 9.62 14.52
N LEU A 379 -2.35 9.04 14.35
CA LEU A 379 -2.50 7.71 13.76
C LEU A 379 -2.20 7.66 12.26
N LEU A 380 -2.62 8.69 11.51
CA LEU A 380 -2.48 8.72 10.07
C LEU A 380 -1.17 9.40 9.64
N PRO A 381 -0.38 8.80 8.72
CA PRO A 381 0.84 9.40 8.20
C PRO A 381 0.55 10.52 7.19
N PRO A 382 1.54 11.40 6.91
CA PRO A 382 1.40 12.45 5.91
C PRO A 382 1.02 11.91 4.52
N GLY A 383 0.08 12.60 3.86
CA GLY A 383 -0.45 12.24 2.54
C GLY A 383 -1.63 11.27 2.57
N VAL A 384 -1.99 10.73 3.72
CA VAL A 384 -3.22 9.97 3.95
C VAL A 384 -4.35 10.93 4.32
N ASP A 385 -5.54 10.71 3.77
CA ASP A 385 -6.72 11.55 4.06
C ASP A 385 -7.11 11.43 5.53
N GLY A 386 -7.31 12.56 6.17
CA GLY A 386 -7.49 12.63 7.63
C GLY A 386 -6.20 12.91 8.42
N HIS A 387 -5.01 12.93 7.77
CA HIS A 387 -3.81 13.49 8.41
C HIS A 387 -4.00 14.98 8.70
N ASP A 388 -3.61 15.41 9.88
CA ASP A 388 -3.67 16.82 10.29
C ASP A 388 -2.30 17.49 10.14
N ASP A 389 -2.08 18.17 9.02
CA ASP A 389 -0.83 18.88 8.73
C ASP A 389 -0.55 20.04 9.70
N SER A 390 -1.53 20.48 10.50
CA SER A 390 -1.33 21.50 11.53
C SER A 390 -0.59 21.00 12.76
N LEU A 391 -0.46 19.68 12.92
CA LEU A 391 0.25 19.05 14.01
C LEU A 391 1.69 18.72 13.58
N PRO A 392 2.71 19.48 14.02
CA PRO A 392 4.09 19.17 13.67
C PRO A 392 4.52 17.82 14.25
N PRO A 393 5.32 17.04 13.53
CA PRO A 393 5.90 15.81 14.07
C PRO A 393 6.66 16.10 15.37
N LYS A 394 6.31 15.39 16.45
CA LYS A 394 6.89 15.62 17.78
C LYS A 394 7.02 14.32 18.55
N SER A 395 8.19 14.10 19.15
CA SER A 395 8.41 13.07 20.13
C SER A 395 7.88 13.48 21.51
N ILE A 396 7.39 12.48 22.27
CA ILE A 396 6.97 12.66 23.67
C ILE A 396 8.04 12.19 24.64
N TYR A 397 9.29 11.99 24.21
CA TYR A 397 10.38 11.49 25.06
C TYR A 397 10.66 12.40 26.24
N ASP A 398 10.38 11.91 27.44
CA ASP A 398 10.68 12.55 28.72
C ASP A 398 10.84 11.48 29.82
N PRO A 399 12.05 10.91 29.98
CA PRO A 399 12.27 9.86 30.99
C PRO A 399 12.15 10.35 32.44
N ALA A 400 12.29 11.66 32.67
CA ALA A 400 12.10 12.21 34.01
C ALA A 400 10.61 12.24 34.38
N ALA A 401 9.77 12.73 33.51
CA ALA A 401 8.32 12.69 33.65
C ALA A 401 7.79 11.24 33.69
N ALA A 402 8.37 10.33 32.89
CA ALA A 402 8.02 8.91 32.95
C ALA A 402 8.27 8.30 34.35
N ARG A 403 9.45 8.53 34.94
CA ARG A 403 9.75 8.07 36.32
C ARG A 403 8.79 8.66 37.34
N ALA A 404 8.56 9.97 37.30
CA ALA A 404 7.64 10.63 38.22
C ALA A 404 6.20 10.09 38.11
N LEU A 405 5.77 9.75 36.86
CA LEU A 405 4.47 9.15 36.63
C LEU A 405 4.38 7.73 37.22
N LEU A 406 5.41 6.92 37.05
CA LEU A 406 5.50 5.58 37.64
C LEU A 406 5.46 5.64 39.17
N ASP A 407 6.25 6.53 39.77
CA ASP A 407 6.27 6.74 41.25
C ASP A 407 4.89 7.12 41.79
N ARG A 408 4.20 8.03 41.10
CA ARG A 408 2.86 8.50 41.45
C ARG A 408 1.82 7.38 41.50
N PHE A 409 1.95 6.39 40.62
CA PHE A 409 1.00 5.27 40.50
C PHE A 409 1.49 3.99 41.19
N GLY A 410 2.54 4.09 42.05
CA GLY A 410 2.98 3.01 42.91
C GLY A 410 3.92 1.98 42.28
N PHE A 411 4.40 2.23 41.04
CA PHE A 411 5.47 1.43 40.45
C PHE A 411 6.81 1.90 41.04
N LYS A 412 7.35 1.19 42.00
CA LYS A 412 8.55 1.59 42.76
C LYS A 412 9.53 0.44 42.83
N ASP A 413 10.81 0.74 42.95
CA ASP A 413 11.85 -0.22 43.30
C ASP A 413 11.73 -0.49 44.82
N LEU A 414 11.22 -1.66 45.17
CA LEU A 414 10.93 -2.05 46.54
C LEU A 414 12.05 -2.88 47.17
N ASP A 415 12.82 -3.62 46.35
CA ASP A 415 13.91 -4.50 46.84
C ASP A 415 15.31 -3.91 46.63
N GLY A 416 15.43 -2.79 45.93
CA GLY A 416 16.66 -2.04 45.71
C GLY A 416 17.55 -2.60 44.60
N ASP A 417 17.00 -3.40 43.67
CA ASP A 417 17.75 -3.98 42.55
C ASP A 417 17.87 -3.04 41.35
N GLY A 418 17.27 -1.85 41.42
CA GLY A 418 17.30 -0.82 40.39
C GLY A 418 16.14 -0.91 39.42
N TYR A 419 15.27 -1.90 39.52
CA TYR A 419 14.06 -2.06 38.73
C TYR A 419 12.81 -1.91 39.61
N ARG A 420 11.70 -1.61 38.95
CA ARG A 420 10.43 -1.33 39.63
C ARG A 420 9.58 -2.59 39.75
N GLU A 421 8.79 -2.65 40.82
CA GLU A 421 7.67 -3.58 40.97
C GLU A 421 6.35 -2.92 40.57
N THR A 422 5.36 -3.75 40.28
CA THR A 422 3.97 -3.36 40.14
C THR A 422 3.40 -2.92 41.50
N PRO A 423 2.29 -2.16 41.56
CA PRO A 423 1.70 -1.72 42.83
C PRO A 423 1.31 -2.84 43.80
N ASP A 424 1.17 -4.08 43.35
CA ASP A 424 0.94 -5.29 44.15
C ASP A 424 2.24 -6.03 44.50
N GLY A 425 3.41 -5.42 44.29
CA GLY A 425 4.72 -5.90 44.71
C GLY A 425 5.35 -7.00 43.85
N LYS A 426 4.85 -7.22 42.64
CA LYS A 426 5.45 -8.19 41.71
C LYS A 426 6.49 -7.52 40.81
N PRO A 427 7.54 -8.24 40.35
CA PRO A 427 8.50 -7.70 39.40
C PRO A 427 7.83 -7.15 38.13
N LEU A 428 8.15 -5.90 37.77
CA LEU A 428 7.66 -5.28 36.54
C LEU A 428 8.61 -5.63 35.37
N THR A 429 8.22 -6.59 34.59
CA THR A 429 8.98 -7.01 33.40
C THR A 429 8.13 -6.85 32.15
N LEU A 430 8.65 -6.10 31.17
CA LEU A 430 8.06 -6.01 29.84
C LEU A 430 8.63 -7.12 28.94
N VAL A 431 7.75 -7.80 28.23
CA VAL A 431 8.11 -8.86 27.30
C VAL A 431 7.70 -8.46 25.89
N ARG A 432 8.68 -8.27 24.99
CA ARG A 432 8.43 -7.84 23.60
C ARG A 432 8.77 -8.94 22.60
N GLY A 433 7.87 -9.17 21.63
CA GLY A 433 8.19 -9.98 20.45
C GLY A 433 9.24 -9.31 19.57
N THR A 434 10.20 -10.08 19.05
CA THR A 434 11.26 -9.58 18.17
C THR A 434 11.64 -10.59 17.09
N LEU A 435 12.24 -10.10 15.99
CA LEU A 435 12.70 -10.90 14.86
C LEU A 435 14.22 -11.14 14.94
N PRO A 436 14.75 -12.17 14.26
CA PRO A 436 16.18 -12.54 14.37
C PRO A 436 17.14 -11.63 13.59
N GLU A 437 16.63 -10.71 12.73
CA GLU A 437 17.44 -9.85 11.87
C GLU A 437 18.27 -8.83 12.68
N SER A 438 19.40 -8.36 12.12
CA SER A 438 20.33 -7.43 12.78
C SER A 438 19.68 -6.11 13.18
N TRP A 439 18.81 -5.58 12.34
CA TRP A 439 18.06 -4.36 12.62
C TRP A 439 17.24 -4.47 13.92
N PHE A 440 16.60 -5.61 14.14
CA PHE A 440 15.82 -5.83 15.37
C PHE A 440 16.68 -5.96 16.61
N ARG A 441 17.92 -6.49 16.49
CA ARG A 441 18.86 -6.52 17.64
C ARG A 441 19.24 -5.11 18.10
N GLU A 442 19.47 -4.18 17.17
CA GLU A 442 19.76 -2.78 17.49
C GLU A 442 18.53 -2.09 18.09
N PHE A 443 17.35 -2.37 17.56
CA PHE A 443 16.09 -1.88 18.07
C PHE A 443 15.81 -2.41 19.49
N ASP A 444 16.08 -3.69 19.78
CA ASP A 444 15.96 -4.29 21.10
C ASP A 444 16.93 -3.66 22.11
N ALA A 445 18.18 -3.43 21.71
CA ALA A 445 19.17 -2.77 22.54
C ALA A 445 18.74 -1.34 22.91
N LEU A 446 18.16 -0.62 21.95
CA LEU A 446 17.62 0.73 22.20
C LEU A 446 16.43 0.70 23.15
N TRP A 447 15.49 -0.24 22.95
CA TRP A 447 14.36 -0.43 23.87
C TRP A 447 14.83 -0.75 25.27
N LYS A 448 15.75 -1.72 25.41
CA LYS A 448 16.30 -2.09 26.72
C LYS A 448 16.96 -0.92 27.42
N LYS A 449 17.87 -0.21 26.74
CA LYS A 449 18.54 1.01 27.26
C LYS A 449 17.53 2.03 27.78
N ASN A 450 16.47 2.27 27.02
CA ASN A 450 15.47 3.28 27.36
C ASN A 450 14.56 2.84 28.51
N MET A 451 14.22 1.57 28.61
CA MET A 451 13.42 1.03 29.73
C MET A 451 14.25 0.96 31.00
N ASP A 452 15.54 0.54 30.94
CA ASP A 452 16.48 0.59 32.09
C ASP A 452 16.58 2.02 32.64
N ALA A 453 16.59 3.05 31.76
CA ALA A 453 16.66 4.46 32.20
C ALA A 453 15.45 4.93 33.02
N ILE A 454 14.32 4.25 32.95
CA ILE A 454 13.13 4.53 33.76
C ILE A 454 12.85 3.45 34.82
N GLY A 455 13.80 2.52 34.99
CA GLY A 455 13.74 1.44 36.00
C GLY A 455 12.75 0.33 35.64
N ILE A 456 12.53 0.03 34.37
CA ILE A 456 11.65 -1.07 33.94
C ILE A 456 12.49 -2.16 33.28
N ARG A 457 12.38 -3.40 33.79
CA ARG A 457 13.04 -4.58 33.23
C ARG A 457 12.40 -4.95 31.91
N MET A 458 13.22 -5.31 30.93
CA MET A 458 12.74 -5.70 29.61
C MET A 458 13.38 -7.01 29.13
N GLU A 459 12.54 -7.90 28.60
CA GLU A 459 12.90 -9.14 27.95
C GLU A 459 12.36 -9.21 26.52
N VAL A 460 12.97 -10.05 25.68
CA VAL A 460 12.52 -10.26 24.30
C VAL A 460 12.24 -11.74 24.04
N VAL A 461 11.20 -11.98 23.24
CA VAL A 461 10.85 -13.30 22.71
C VAL A 461 11.14 -13.31 21.21
N GLN A 462 12.27 -13.91 20.83
CA GLN A 462 12.69 -13.98 19.44
C GLN A 462 12.01 -15.15 18.72
N ARG A 463 11.31 -14.86 17.63
CA ARG A 463 10.62 -15.83 16.76
C ARG A 463 10.59 -15.31 15.32
N THR A 464 10.15 -16.16 14.40
CA THR A 464 9.83 -15.73 13.03
C THR A 464 8.60 -14.82 13.01
N PHE A 465 8.45 -13.98 11.98
CA PHE A 465 7.31 -13.07 11.86
C PHE A 465 5.95 -13.80 11.90
N GLY A 466 5.85 -14.95 11.18
CA GLY A 466 4.62 -15.74 11.19
C GLY A 466 4.27 -16.31 12.56
N GLU A 467 5.26 -16.76 13.34
CA GLU A 467 5.05 -17.24 14.72
C GLU A 467 4.60 -16.08 15.63
N LEU A 468 5.23 -14.90 15.53
CA LEU A 468 4.83 -13.72 16.31
C LEU A 468 3.42 -13.27 15.97
N LEU A 469 3.02 -13.28 14.70
CA LEU A 469 1.64 -13.00 14.32
C LEU A 469 0.66 -14.01 14.93
N ASN A 470 0.98 -15.30 14.90
CA ASN A 470 0.14 -16.33 15.51
C ASN A 470 0.04 -16.16 17.04
N MET A 471 1.16 -15.82 17.69
CA MET A 471 1.15 -15.49 19.13
C MET A 471 0.32 -14.23 19.43
N SER A 472 0.43 -13.19 18.60
CA SER A 472 -0.38 -11.97 18.70
C SER A 472 -1.87 -12.29 18.57
N ARG A 473 -2.27 -13.04 17.54
CA ARG A 473 -3.66 -13.51 17.34
C ARG A 473 -4.20 -14.32 18.53
N ALA A 474 -3.34 -15.12 19.13
CA ALA A 474 -3.67 -15.90 20.32
C ALA A 474 -3.66 -15.08 21.64
N GLY A 475 -3.36 -13.77 21.58
CA GLY A 475 -3.24 -12.90 22.77
C GLY A 475 -2.07 -13.25 23.69
N LYS A 476 -1.03 -13.91 23.16
CA LYS A 476 0.14 -14.41 23.92
C LYS A 476 1.36 -13.48 23.88
N LEU A 477 1.27 -12.36 23.19
CA LEU A 477 2.30 -11.32 23.20
C LEU A 477 1.83 -10.14 24.04
N MET A 478 2.68 -9.69 24.95
CA MET A 478 2.46 -8.46 25.72
C MET A 478 2.60 -7.22 24.84
N MET A 479 3.66 -7.19 24.03
CA MET A 479 4.01 -6.07 23.14
C MET A 479 4.64 -6.59 21.85
N PHE A 480 4.36 -5.94 20.72
CA PHE A 480 5.04 -6.21 19.47
C PHE A 480 5.06 -4.98 18.55
N ASN A 481 6.16 -4.82 17.82
CA ASN A 481 6.33 -3.72 16.88
C ASN A 481 5.76 -4.11 15.49
N LEU A 482 4.94 -3.23 14.93
CA LEU A 482 4.35 -3.39 13.62
C LEU A 482 4.55 -2.13 12.78
N ALA A 483 4.64 -2.34 11.48
CA ALA A 483 4.59 -1.30 10.47
C ALA A 483 3.34 -1.50 9.62
N TYR A 484 2.52 -0.47 9.52
CA TYR A 484 1.36 -0.44 8.63
C TYR A 484 1.57 0.58 7.54
N ARG A 485 1.47 0.14 6.28
CA ARG A 485 1.45 1.00 5.12
C ARG A 485 0.04 1.08 4.58
N SER A 486 -0.50 2.29 4.47
CA SER A 486 -1.75 2.48 3.75
C SER A 486 -1.56 2.18 2.26
N LEU A 487 -2.42 1.35 1.70
CA LEU A 487 -2.40 0.99 0.28
C LEU A 487 -3.26 1.93 -0.56
N ASP A 488 -4.11 2.70 0.09
CA ASP A 488 -4.94 3.75 -0.49
C ASP A 488 -4.92 5.03 0.36
N PRO A 489 -5.38 6.17 -0.17
CA PRO A 489 -5.33 7.43 0.55
C PRO A 489 -6.33 7.55 1.71
N SER A 490 -7.30 6.66 1.86
CA SER A 490 -8.34 6.80 2.89
C SER A 490 -7.85 6.58 4.32
N GLY A 491 -6.81 5.75 4.51
CA GLY A 491 -6.25 5.45 5.83
C GLY A 491 -7.15 4.63 6.77
N TYR A 492 -8.31 4.17 6.29
CA TYR A 492 -9.24 3.40 7.11
C TYR A 492 -8.61 2.16 7.74
N GLU A 493 -7.70 1.48 7.01
CA GLU A 493 -7.01 0.27 7.49
C GLU A 493 -6.13 0.55 8.71
N ILE A 494 -5.48 1.72 8.77
CA ILE A 494 -4.67 2.13 9.93
C ILE A 494 -5.59 2.42 11.12
N LEU A 495 -6.68 3.17 10.90
CA LEU A 495 -7.64 3.47 11.95
C LEU A 495 -8.36 2.22 12.46
N GLN A 496 -8.61 1.24 11.60
CA GLN A 496 -9.20 -0.05 11.94
C GLN A 496 -8.40 -0.82 12.98
N THR A 497 -7.09 -0.57 13.10
CA THR A 497 -6.21 -1.26 14.06
C THR A 497 -6.58 -1.04 15.53
N LEU A 498 -7.46 -0.10 15.82
CA LEU A 498 -8.00 0.17 17.17
C LEU A 498 -9.53 0.06 17.24
N TRP A 499 -10.21 -0.34 16.15
CA TRP A 499 -11.66 -0.55 16.13
C TRP A 499 -12.01 -1.89 16.81
N SER A 500 -12.88 -1.84 17.84
CA SER A 500 -13.12 -3.01 18.70
C SER A 500 -13.86 -4.17 18.00
N HIS A 501 -14.58 -3.88 16.92
CA HIS A 501 -15.29 -4.89 16.11
C HIS A 501 -14.40 -5.51 15.03
N SER A 502 -13.16 -5.04 14.89
CA SER A 502 -12.19 -5.65 13.98
C SER A 502 -11.77 -7.04 14.47
N PRO A 503 -11.57 -8.02 13.59
CA PRO A 503 -10.91 -9.26 13.96
C PRO A 503 -9.56 -8.98 14.65
N VAL A 504 -9.06 -9.92 15.45
CA VAL A 504 -7.78 -9.76 16.17
C VAL A 504 -6.62 -9.41 15.22
N ASP A 505 -6.67 -9.90 13.98
CA ASP A 505 -5.69 -9.56 12.93
C ASP A 505 -5.73 -8.07 12.57
N GLY A 506 -6.90 -7.47 12.60
CA GLY A 506 -7.10 -6.04 12.36
C GLY A 506 -6.87 -5.17 13.59
N ASN A 507 -7.08 -5.70 14.81
CA ASN A 507 -6.85 -4.98 16.08
C ASN A 507 -5.96 -5.82 17.01
N PRO A 508 -4.64 -5.84 16.78
CA PRO A 508 -3.71 -6.67 17.55
C PRO A 508 -3.59 -6.25 19.02
N SER A 509 -3.89 -4.99 19.34
CA SER A 509 -3.92 -4.50 20.72
C SER A 509 -5.14 -4.99 21.51
N GLN A 510 -6.20 -5.43 20.84
CA GLN A 510 -7.51 -5.73 21.42
C GLN A 510 -8.09 -4.54 22.22
N PHE A 511 -7.77 -3.33 21.77
CA PHE A 511 -8.33 -2.09 22.32
C PHE A 511 -9.84 -2.04 22.05
N ALA A 512 -10.61 -1.57 23.03
CA ALA A 512 -12.05 -1.38 22.91
C ALA A 512 -12.46 -0.06 23.55
N ASN A 513 -13.02 0.84 22.77
CA ASN A 513 -13.51 2.12 23.25
C ASN A 513 -14.69 2.59 22.39
N ALA A 514 -15.86 2.73 22.98
CA ALA A 514 -17.08 3.06 22.25
C ALA A 514 -17.06 4.44 21.58
N ASP A 515 -16.26 5.41 22.09
CA ASP A 515 -16.11 6.71 21.45
C ASP A 515 -15.20 6.63 20.22
N TYR A 516 -14.16 5.77 20.26
CA TYR A 516 -13.32 5.47 19.11
C TYR A 516 -14.14 4.75 18.03
N ASP A 517 -14.90 3.73 18.40
CA ASP A 517 -15.71 2.94 17.48
C ASP A 517 -16.70 3.82 16.73
N ARG A 518 -17.44 4.69 17.45
CA ARG A 518 -18.35 5.65 16.82
C ARG A 518 -17.64 6.62 15.86
N ALA A 519 -16.45 7.11 16.24
CA ALA A 519 -15.69 8.02 15.39
C ALA A 519 -15.19 7.31 14.12
N TYR A 520 -14.77 6.06 14.22
CA TYR A 520 -14.36 5.25 13.07
C TYR A 520 -15.52 4.97 12.11
N GLU A 521 -16.67 4.56 12.64
CA GLU A 521 -17.87 4.33 11.82
C GLU A 521 -18.35 5.61 11.13
N GLN A 522 -18.29 6.76 11.80
CA GLN A 522 -18.56 8.06 11.20
C GLN A 522 -17.52 8.44 10.13
N PHE A 523 -16.25 8.07 10.34
CA PHE A 523 -15.19 8.31 9.37
C PHE A 523 -15.47 7.60 8.04
N LEU A 524 -15.89 6.34 8.07
CA LEU A 524 -16.27 5.59 6.87
C LEU A 524 -17.43 6.25 6.13
N GLN A 525 -18.39 6.85 6.88
CA GLN A 525 -19.57 7.52 6.34
C GLN A 525 -19.32 8.99 5.93
N THR A 526 -18.09 9.47 6.07
CA THR A 526 -17.73 10.86 5.75
C THR A 526 -16.93 10.89 4.45
N PRO A 527 -17.32 11.71 3.45
CA PRO A 527 -16.51 11.93 2.26
C PRO A 527 -15.12 12.46 2.60
N ALA A 528 -14.13 12.19 1.71
CA ALA A 528 -12.78 12.73 1.84
C ALA A 528 -12.77 14.24 2.07
N GLY A 529 -11.90 14.73 2.97
CA GLY A 529 -11.73 16.13 3.26
C GLY A 529 -11.77 16.50 4.76
N PRO A 530 -12.06 17.78 5.12
CA PRO A 530 -11.91 18.30 6.48
C PRO A 530 -12.69 17.53 7.57
N GLY A 531 -13.83 16.92 7.22
CA GLY A 531 -14.61 16.11 8.14
C GLY A 531 -13.83 14.87 8.61
N ARG A 532 -13.11 14.21 7.70
CA ARG A 532 -12.24 13.07 8.05
C ARG A 532 -11.07 13.49 8.93
N VAL A 533 -10.45 14.66 8.67
CA VAL A 533 -9.37 15.21 9.53
C VAL A 533 -9.85 15.35 10.98
N THR A 534 -11.04 15.92 11.17
CA THR A 534 -11.64 16.10 12.51
C THR A 534 -11.86 14.76 13.22
N LEU A 535 -12.40 13.76 12.52
CA LEU A 535 -12.66 12.44 13.09
C LEU A 535 -11.36 11.67 13.37
N ALA A 536 -10.40 11.70 12.46
CA ALA A 536 -9.09 11.07 12.63
C ALA A 536 -8.32 11.69 13.81
N ARG A 537 -8.39 13.02 13.96
CA ARG A 537 -7.83 13.72 15.12
C ARG A 537 -8.48 13.23 16.43
N ARG A 538 -9.81 13.16 16.49
CA ARG A 538 -10.52 12.62 17.65
C ARG A 538 -10.08 11.20 17.99
N MET A 539 -9.95 10.32 17.00
CA MET A 539 -9.44 8.95 17.19
C MET A 539 -8.00 8.94 17.68
N SER A 540 -7.15 9.82 17.16
CA SER A 540 -5.76 9.99 17.63
C SER A 540 -5.70 10.47 19.08
N ASP A 541 -6.55 11.43 19.48
CA ASP A 541 -6.64 11.93 20.86
C ASP A 541 -7.08 10.82 21.83
N ILE A 542 -8.06 9.99 21.45
CA ILE A 542 -8.48 8.82 22.23
C ILE A 542 -7.32 7.82 22.36
N SER A 543 -6.65 7.51 21.25
CA SER A 543 -5.47 6.62 21.27
C SER A 543 -4.38 7.15 22.23
N GLN A 544 -4.07 8.44 22.16
CA GLN A 544 -3.09 9.06 23.06
C GLN A 544 -3.56 9.10 24.52
N ALA A 545 -4.86 9.20 24.78
CA ALA A 545 -5.40 9.18 26.14
C ALA A 545 -5.24 7.82 26.82
N TYR A 546 -5.48 6.72 26.11
CA TYR A 546 -5.44 5.35 26.63
C TYR A 546 -4.13 4.61 26.34
N VAL A 547 -3.35 5.07 25.38
CA VAL A 547 -2.06 4.52 24.94
C VAL A 547 -2.13 3.00 24.64
N PRO A 548 -3.05 2.53 23.77
CA PRO A 548 -3.06 1.13 23.35
C PRO A 548 -1.85 0.79 22.45
N MET A 549 -1.18 1.81 21.93
CA MET A 549 0.06 1.70 21.18
C MET A 549 0.97 2.91 21.43
N GLN A 550 2.27 2.65 21.43
CA GLN A 550 3.30 3.68 21.39
C GLN A 550 3.57 3.98 19.90
N LEU A 551 3.23 5.19 19.46
CA LEU A 551 3.54 5.66 18.12
C LEU A 551 5.05 5.95 18.03
N SER A 552 5.70 5.44 16.97
CA SER A 552 7.14 5.62 16.79
C SER A 552 7.40 6.60 15.65
N THR A 553 7.23 6.17 14.41
CA THR A 553 7.64 6.97 13.26
C THR A 553 6.68 6.88 12.09
N PHE A 554 6.67 7.94 11.27
CA PHE A 554 6.20 7.90 9.89
C PHE A 554 7.36 7.63 8.94
N GLY A 555 7.10 6.84 7.90
CA GLY A 555 8.11 6.45 6.93
C GLY A 555 8.51 7.58 5.99
N ILE A 556 9.78 7.60 5.61
CA ILE A 556 10.30 8.39 4.49
C ILE A 556 10.85 7.41 3.46
N GLY A 557 10.40 7.54 2.22
CA GLY A 557 10.92 6.80 1.09
C GLY A 557 12.07 7.54 0.42
N ASN A 558 13.06 6.80 -0.06
CA ASN A 558 14.17 7.30 -0.83
C ASN A 558 14.34 6.45 -2.09
N THR A 559 14.45 7.09 -3.24
CA THR A 559 14.72 6.43 -4.51
C THR A 559 15.87 7.13 -5.22
N LEU A 560 16.85 6.38 -5.68
CA LEU A 560 17.90 6.86 -6.57
C LEU A 560 17.53 6.52 -8.01
N LEU A 561 17.71 7.49 -8.91
CA LEU A 561 17.37 7.38 -10.32
C LEU A 561 18.56 7.82 -11.16
N TYR A 562 18.81 7.13 -12.27
CA TYR A 562 19.69 7.66 -13.30
C TYR A 562 19.00 8.75 -14.13
N PRO A 563 19.76 9.70 -14.73
CA PRO A 563 19.21 10.86 -15.44
C PRO A 563 18.48 10.53 -16.74
N TRP A 564 18.57 9.29 -17.23
CA TRP A 564 17.83 8.81 -18.40
C TRP A 564 16.44 8.27 -18.06
N VAL A 565 16.08 8.15 -16.76
CA VAL A 565 14.72 7.78 -16.34
C VAL A 565 13.87 9.03 -16.29
N GLU A 566 12.94 9.15 -17.21
CA GLU A 566 11.99 10.26 -17.29
C GLU A 566 10.61 9.84 -16.79
N GLY A 567 9.75 10.78 -16.45
CA GLY A 567 8.39 10.51 -15.99
C GLY A 567 8.26 10.02 -14.55
N TYR A 568 9.36 9.84 -13.81
CA TYR A 568 9.29 9.34 -12.44
C TYR A 568 8.81 10.42 -11.46
N TRP A 569 7.73 10.13 -10.76
CA TRP A 569 7.25 10.85 -9.59
C TRP A 569 7.04 9.86 -8.44
N PRO A 570 7.48 10.15 -7.21
CA PRO A 570 7.33 9.23 -6.09
C PRO A 570 5.90 9.27 -5.56
N SER A 571 4.94 8.78 -6.36
CA SER A 571 3.55 8.65 -5.93
C SER A 571 3.45 7.79 -4.67
N GLN A 572 2.71 8.27 -3.68
CA GLN A 572 2.50 7.54 -2.42
C GLN A 572 1.61 6.31 -2.63
N PHE A 573 0.65 6.40 -3.56
CA PHE A 573 -0.33 5.39 -3.89
C PHE A 573 -0.27 5.08 -5.38
N GLY A 574 -0.48 3.81 -5.73
CA GLY A 574 -0.34 3.34 -7.10
C GLY A 574 1.11 3.04 -7.50
N PHE A 575 1.27 2.58 -8.73
CA PHE A 575 2.55 2.14 -9.26
C PHE A 575 2.85 2.83 -10.58
N SER A 576 4.12 3.17 -10.79
CA SER A 576 4.56 4.21 -11.72
C SER A 576 5.03 3.74 -13.09
N TRP A 577 5.22 2.45 -13.36
CA TRP A 577 5.94 2.00 -14.57
C TRP A 577 5.32 2.47 -15.88
N LYS A 578 3.99 2.55 -15.98
CA LYS A 578 3.33 3.04 -17.20
C LYS A 578 3.62 4.51 -17.51
N TYR A 579 3.99 5.29 -16.49
CA TYR A 579 4.27 6.72 -16.61
C TYR A 579 5.73 7.03 -16.93
N LEU A 580 6.61 6.01 -16.93
CA LEU A 580 8.04 6.20 -17.14
C LEU A 580 8.38 6.19 -18.61
N ASP A 581 9.51 6.84 -18.91
CA ASP A 581 10.19 6.78 -20.20
C ASP A 581 11.69 6.61 -19.99
N ILE A 582 12.39 6.09 -21.01
CA ILE A 582 13.84 5.96 -21.03
C ILE A 582 14.39 6.80 -22.17
N ASP A 583 15.20 7.80 -21.83
CA ASP A 583 15.99 8.58 -22.78
C ASP A 583 17.21 7.77 -23.22
N LEU A 584 17.08 7.13 -24.40
CA LEU A 584 18.13 6.28 -24.96
C LEU A 584 19.41 7.07 -25.29
N ALA A 585 19.28 8.36 -25.64
CA ALA A 585 20.44 9.20 -25.96
C ALA A 585 21.27 9.49 -24.69
N LYS A 586 20.60 9.86 -23.59
CA LYS A 586 21.28 10.06 -22.29
C LYS A 586 21.91 8.76 -21.78
N ARG A 587 21.19 7.61 -21.90
CA ARG A 587 21.73 6.30 -21.50
C ARG A 587 23.00 5.95 -22.29
N LYS A 588 22.98 6.10 -23.60
CA LYS A 588 24.12 5.86 -24.49
C LYS A 588 25.29 6.80 -24.17
N ALA A 589 25.03 8.08 -23.93
CA ALA A 589 26.06 9.06 -23.54
C ALA A 589 26.75 8.69 -22.22
N ALA A 590 26.05 8.02 -21.31
CA ALA A 590 26.60 7.50 -20.06
C ALA A 590 27.33 6.15 -20.21
N GLY A 591 27.43 5.60 -21.42
CA GLY A 591 28.09 4.31 -21.70
C GLY A 591 27.28 3.09 -21.20
N LYS A 592 25.97 3.23 -21.10
CA LYS A 592 25.09 2.20 -20.51
C LYS A 592 24.04 1.68 -21.52
#